data_1a779288bafc424e301e70e7481fd43e
#
_entry.id   1a779288bafc424e301e70e7481fd43e
#
_cell.length_a   1.000
_cell.length_b   1.000
_cell.length_c   1.000
_cell.angle_alpha   90.00
_cell.angle_beta   90.00
_cell.angle_gamma   90.00
#
_symmetry.space_group_name_H-M   'P 1'
#
loop_
_entity.id
_entity.type
_entity.pdbx_description
1 polymer ?
#
loop_
_entity_poly.entity_id
_entity_poly.type
_entity_poly.pdbx_seq_one_letter_code
_entity_poly.pdbx_strand_id
1 'polypeptide(L)'
;SALDGYLKDIMQRDMQNFLNEYTGDMILVTHSRDEAYKFCGHLTILDSGQALTTGETKKLFERPGILQAARLTGCKNFSTVQKMGKHSIYAVDWDLMLQTKDVVPDDVTHVGIRGHWMKGASEGGENHMEVEVVEYIETTFEHQYLLKNKKGGDCQPVWWMCPKGNFEEDPRAKVPKYIHFPEEHLMLLKEAK
;
A
#
# COMPACT_ATOMS: atom_id res chain seq x y z
N SER A 1 -19.25 15.86 -4.87
CA SER A 1 -19.70 15.05 -6.01
C SER A 1 -21.08 14.48 -5.68
N ALA A 2 -22.06 14.84 -6.47
CA ALA A 2 -23.47 14.49 -6.26
C ALA A 2 -23.89 13.20 -6.99
N LEU A 3 -22.97 12.36 -7.45
CA LEU A 3 -23.28 11.10 -8.11
C LEU A 3 -23.37 10.00 -7.06
N ASP A 4 -24.53 9.36 -7.01
CA ASP A 4 -24.77 8.11 -6.30
C ASP A 4 -23.75 7.05 -6.74
N GLY A 5 -23.27 6.21 -5.82
CA GLY A 5 -22.30 5.16 -6.10
C GLY A 5 -22.71 4.25 -7.26
N TYR A 6 -23.99 3.91 -7.36
CA TYR A 6 -24.55 3.11 -8.44
C TYR A 6 -24.43 3.78 -9.82
N LEU A 7 -24.74 5.08 -9.91
CA LEU A 7 -24.57 5.84 -11.15
C LEU A 7 -23.09 5.96 -11.56
N LYS A 8 -22.18 6.09 -10.58
CA LYS A 8 -20.76 6.10 -10.83
C LYS A 8 -20.28 4.79 -11.44
N ASP A 9 -20.76 3.65 -10.94
CA ASP A 9 -20.39 2.33 -11.45
C ASP A 9 -20.92 2.11 -12.89
N ILE A 10 -22.15 2.56 -13.19
CA ILE A 10 -22.69 2.53 -14.55
C ILE A 10 -21.83 3.38 -15.49
N MET A 11 -21.56 4.61 -15.13
CA MET A 11 -20.75 5.51 -15.96
C MET A 11 -19.34 4.97 -16.19
N GLN A 12 -18.71 4.36 -15.19
CA GLN A 12 -17.40 3.72 -15.34
C GLN A 12 -17.45 2.54 -16.32
N ARG A 13 -18.51 1.75 -16.29
CA ARG A 13 -18.73 0.64 -17.24
C ARG A 13 -18.92 1.18 -18.66
N ASP A 14 -19.74 2.19 -18.84
CA ASP A 14 -19.99 2.80 -20.15
C ASP A 14 -18.72 3.44 -20.72
N MET A 15 -17.92 4.08 -19.85
CA MET A 15 -16.60 4.58 -20.21
C MET A 15 -15.67 3.45 -20.67
N GLN A 16 -15.64 2.32 -19.96
CA GLN A 16 -14.83 1.16 -20.37
C GLN A 16 -15.24 0.63 -21.74
N ASN A 17 -16.55 0.53 -22.02
CA ASN A 17 -17.06 0.10 -23.31
C ASN A 17 -16.63 1.06 -24.42
N PHE A 18 -16.77 2.37 -24.21
CA PHE A 18 -16.31 3.40 -25.14
C PHE A 18 -14.80 3.28 -25.40
N LEU A 19 -13.99 3.11 -24.35
CA LEU A 19 -12.54 2.99 -24.47
C LEU A 19 -12.12 1.74 -25.27
N ASN A 20 -12.88 0.64 -25.18
CA ASN A 20 -12.60 -0.57 -25.94
C ASN A 20 -12.89 -0.44 -27.45
N GLU A 21 -13.79 0.45 -27.82
CA GLU A 21 -14.17 0.70 -29.22
C GLU A 21 -13.36 1.84 -29.85
N TYR A 22 -12.81 2.73 -29.04
CA TYR A 22 -12.08 3.90 -29.53
C TYR A 22 -10.64 3.54 -29.94
N THR A 23 -10.25 3.89 -31.15
CA THR A 23 -8.95 3.55 -31.75
C THR A 23 -7.93 4.69 -31.73
N GLY A 24 -8.30 5.86 -31.19
CA GLY A 24 -7.42 7.03 -31.11
C GLY A 24 -6.62 7.10 -29.81
N ASP A 25 -5.73 8.07 -29.71
CA ASP A 25 -5.01 8.37 -28.48
C ASP A 25 -5.90 9.11 -27.48
N MET A 26 -5.77 8.75 -26.19
CA MET A 26 -6.53 9.39 -25.11
C MET A 26 -5.64 9.75 -23.94
N ILE A 27 -5.96 10.90 -23.33
CA ILE A 27 -5.34 11.35 -22.09
C ILE A 27 -6.44 11.53 -21.05
N LEU A 28 -6.32 10.84 -19.93
CA LEU A 28 -7.19 11.01 -18.76
C LEU A 28 -6.42 11.75 -17.67
N VAL A 29 -6.98 12.85 -17.18
CA VAL A 29 -6.49 13.54 -15.98
C VAL A 29 -7.48 13.28 -14.84
N THR A 30 -7.03 12.63 -13.80
CA THR A 30 -7.87 12.27 -12.65
C THR A 30 -7.08 12.28 -11.34
N HIS A 31 -7.77 12.50 -10.22
CA HIS A 31 -7.26 12.27 -8.87
C HIS A 31 -7.72 10.91 -8.29
N SER A 32 -8.52 10.17 -9.05
CA SER A 32 -9.03 8.85 -8.66
C SER A 32 -8.04 7.75 -9.05
N ARG A 33 -7.45 7.10 -8.04
CA ARG A 33 -6.56 5.94 -8.22
C ARG A 33 -7.24 4.81 -9.00
N ASP A 34 -8.52 4.57 -8.68
CA ASP A 34 -9.29 3.48 -9.25
C ASP A 34 -9.57 3.72 -10.73
N GLU A 35 -9.85 4.96 -11.12
CA GLU A 35 -10.02 5.35 -12.53
C GLU A 35 -8.71 5.21 -13.30
N ALA A 36 -7.60 5.75 -12.75
CA ALA A 36 -6.29 5.61 -13.35
C ALA A 36 -5.91 4.13 -13.55
N TYR A 37 -6.15 3.28 -12.53
CA TYR A 37 -5.83 1.86 -12.59
C TYR A 37 -6.70 1.09 -13.59
N LYS A 38 -8.00 1.43 -13.68
CA LYS A 38 -8.97 0.76 -14.56
C LYS A 38 -8.79 1.15 -16.04
N PHE A 39 -8.55 2.43 -16.32
CA PHE A 39 -8.68 2.98 -17.68
C PHE A 39 -7.37 3.28 -18.38
N CYS A 40 -6.26 3.41 -17.64
CA CYS A 40 -4.99 3.83 -18.21
C CYS A 40 -3.97 2.69 -18.26
N GLY A 41 -3.45 2.37 -19.42
CA GLY A 41 -2.34 1.43 -19.58
C GLY A 41 -1.00 2.01 -19.09
N HIS A 42 -0.83 3.33 -19.26
CA HIS A 42 0.32 4.10 -18.79
C HIS A 42 -0.13 5.24 -17.89
N LEU A 43 0.69 5.58 -16.93
CA LEU A 43 0.41 6.60 -15.93
C LEU A 43 1.62 7.52 -15.76
N THR A 44 1.36 8.82 -15.71
CA THR A 44 2.32 9.81 -15.21
C THR A 44 1.78 10.38 -13.89
N ILE A 45 2.56 10.26 -12.83
CA ILE A 45 2.22 10.80 -11.52
C ILE A 45 2.79 12.21 -11.42
N LEU A 46 1.90 13.16 -11.16
CA LEU A 46 2.24 14.58 -11.01
C LEU A 46 2.12 14.97 -9.54
N ASP A 47 3.08 15.73 -9.06
CA ASP A 47 3.03 16.38 -7.75
C ASP A 47 3.70 17.76 -7.84
N SER A 48 3.07 18.78 -7.25
CA SER A 48 3.59 20.15 -7.19
C SER A 48 4.04 20.70 -8.56
N GLY A 49 3.30 20.35 -9.61
CA GLY A 49 3.57 20.79 -11.00
C GLY A 49 4.71 20.03 -11.70
N GLN A 50 5.26 18.99 -11.10
CA GLN A 50 6.34 18.18 -11.66
C GLN A 50 5.88 16.74 -11.93
N ALA A 51 6.39 16.15 -13.01
CA ALA A 51 6.23 14.73 -13.29
C ALA A 51 7.22 13.93 -12.43
N LEU A 52 6.73 13.22 -11.42
CA LEU A 52 7.56 12.41 -10.51
C LEU A 52 8.05 11.14 -11.18
N THR A 53 7.16 10.44 -11.85
CA THR A 53 7.44 9.17 -12.52
C THR A 53 6.41 8.88 -13.60
N THR A 54 6.84 8.14 -14.62
CA THR A 54 5.98 7.71 -15.75
C THR A 54 6.27 6.24 -16.03
N GLY A 55 5.23 5.47 -16.33
CA GLY A 55 5.38 4.07 -16.69
C GLY A 55 4.06 3.33 -16.85
N GLU A 56 4.16 2.02 -17.03
CA GLU A 56 3.02 1.14 -17.08
C GLU A 56 2.25 1.18 -15.73
N THR A 57 0.95 1.40 -15.79
CA THR A 57 0.10 1.65 -14.62
C THR A 57 0.25 0.57 -13.56
N LYS A 58 0.10 -0.70 -13.92
CA LYS A 58 0.17 -1.81 -12.96
C LYS A 58 1.53 -1.88 -12.27
N LYS A 59 2.62 -1.69 -13.01
CA LYS A 59 3.97 -1.68 -12.44
C LYS A 59 4.19 -0.52 -11.49
N LEU A 60 3.69 0.67 -11.83
CA LEU A 60 3.79 1.84 -10.93
C LEU A 60 2.97 1.66 -9.65
N PHE A 61 1.85 0.95 -9.70
CA PHE A 61 1.09 0.61 -8.50
C PHE A 61 1.79 -0.44 -7.63
N GLU A 62 2.47 -1.40 -8.23
CA GLU A 62 3.21 -2.43 -7.49
C GLU A 62 4.55 -1.91 -6.96
N ARG A 63 5.30 -1.15 -7.78
CA ARG A 63 6.67 -0.69 -7.49
C ARG A 63 6.84 0.78 -7.88
N PRO A 64 6.30 1.70 -7.10
CA PRO A 64 6.33 3.14 -7.41
C PRO A 64 7.74 3.76 -7.36
N GLY A 65 8.68 3.16 -6.62
CA GLY A 65 10.08 3.60 -6.51
C GLY A 65 10.28 4.93 -5.78
N ILE A 66 9.26 5.79 -5.73
CA ILE A 66 9.27 7.13 -5.10
C ILE A 66 8.20 7.17 -4.01
N LEU A 67 8.55 7.75 -2.85
CA LEU A 67 7.66 7.84 -1.68
C LEU A 67 6.34 8.55 -2.00
N GLN A 68 6.40 9.69 -2.69
CA GLN A 68 5.22 10.46 -3.08
C GLN A 68 4.31 9.65 -4.03
N ALA A 69 4.91 8.93 -4.99
CA ALA A 69 4.17 8.07 -5.91
C ALA A 69 3.49 6.91 -5.16
N ALA A 70 4.16 6.31 -4.17
CA ALA A 70 3.58 5.28 -3.31
C ALA A 70 2.37 5.81 -2.51
N ARG A 71 2.45 7.03 -1.97
CA ARG A 71 1.34 7.70 -1.28
C ARG A 71 0.16 7.95 -2.22
N LEU A 72 0.42 8.51 -3.39
CA LEU A 72 -0.61 8.82 -4.39
C LEU A 72 -1.28 7.55 -4.95
N THR A 73 -0.55 6.43 -5.05
CA THR A 73 -1.12 5.13 -5.42
C THR A 73 -1.77 4.38 -4.24
N GLY A 74 -1.84 4.99 -3.05
CA GLY A 74 -2.66 4.53 -1.91
C GLY A 74 -1.95 3.65 -0.89
N CYS A 75 -0.64 3.59 -0.86
CA CYS A 75 0.07 3.03 0.28
C CYS A 75 -0.08 3.95 1.50
N LYS A 76 -0.30 3.36 2.67
CA LYS A 76 -0.48 4.09 3.94
C LYS A 76 0.65 3.82 4.94
N ASN A 77 1.33 2.68 4.81
CA ASN A 77 2.37 2.27 5.75
C ASN A 77 3.74 2.62 5.17
N PHE A 78 4.46 3.46 5.87
CA PHE A 78 5.82 3.87 5.53
C PHE A 78 6.68 3.93 6.78
N SER A 79 7.94 3.59 6.63
CA SER A 79 8.97 3.84 7.63
C SER A 79 10.22 4.37 6.96
N THR A 80 10.90 5.29 7.63
CA THR A 80 12.30 5.62 7.31
C THR A 80 13.16 4.38 7.50
N VAL A 81 14.22 4.23 6.71
CA VAL A 81 15.07 3.05 6.80
C VAL A 81 16.55 3.37 6.92
N GLN A 82 17.24 2.45 7.59
CA GLN A 82 18.69 2.33 7.54
C GLN A 82 19.03 1.05 6.77
N LYS A 83 19.87 1.15 5.73
CA LYS A 83 20.41 0.01 5.01
C LYS A 83 21.34 -0.77 5.91
N MET A 84 21.04 -2.05 6.17
CA MET A 84 21.83 -2.92 7.04
C MET A 84 22.69 -3.91 6.24
N GLY A 85 22.27 -4.19 5.00
CA GLY A 85 22.98 -5.13 4.13
C GLY A 85 22.44 -5.09 2.70
N LYS A 86 22.87 -6.07 1.89
CA LYS A 86 22.44 -6.15 0.49
C LYS A 86 20.94 -6.41 0.34
N HIS A 87 20.38 -7.18 1.26
CA HIS A 87 18.97 -7.59 1.28
C HIS A 87 18.34 -7.36 2.66
N SER A 88 18.84 -6.41 3.44
CA SER A 88 18.31 -6.14 4.77
C SER A 88 18.28 -4.66 5.08
N ILE A 89 17.21 -4.23 5.74
CA ILE A 89 16.97 -2.87 6.20
C ILE A 89 16.47 -2.89 7.64
N TYR A 90 16.71 -1.82 8.37
CA TYR A 90 16.06 -1.53 9.63
C TYR A 90 15.01 -0.43 9.40
N ALA A 91 13.75 -0.79 9.56
CA ALA A 91 12.60 0.12 9.50
C ALA A 91 12.48 0.86 10.83
N VAL A 92 12.97 2.10 10.86
CA VAL A 92 13.18 2.87 12.10
C VAL A 92 11.86 3.17 12.80
N ASP A 93 10.85 3.62 12.04
CA ASP A 93 9.56 4.03 12.61
C ASP A 93 8.74 2.83 13.12
N TRP A 94 9.06 1.61 12.69
CA TRP A 94 8.41 0.38 13.14
C TRP A 94 9.24 -0.42 14.13
N ASP A 95 10.50 -0.01 14.37
CA ASP A 95 11.50 -0.76 15.15
C ASP A 95 11.58 -2.22 14.71
N LEU A 96 11.81 -2.43 13.41
CA LEU A 96 11.73 -3.75 12.80
C LEU A 96 12.86 -3.99 11.79
N MET A 97 13.57 -5.12 11.97
CA MET A 97 14.47 -5.63 10.94
C MET A 97 13.66 -6.34 9.85
N LEU A 98 13.93 -5.98 8.59
CA LEU A 98 13.26 -6.56 7.44
C LEU A 98 14.28 -7.08 6.43
N GLN A 99 14.05 -8.31 5.97
CA GLN A 99 14.70 -8.87 4.79
C GLN A 99 13.90 -8.50 3.54
N THR A 100 14.59 -8.20 2.48
CA THR A 100 14.03 -7.74 1.22
C THR A 100 14.37 -8.69 0.09
N LYS A 101 13.40 -9.00 -0.78
CA LYS A 101 13.63 -9.78 -1.99
C LYS A 101 14.60 -9.08 -2.93
N ASP A 102 14.40 -7.80 -3.15
CA ASP A 102 15.22 -6.98 -4.03
C ASP A 102 16.48 -6.49 -3.31
N VAL A 103 17.54 -6.22 -4.08
CA VAL A 103 18.75 -5.57 -3.56
C VAL A 103 18.40 -4.16 -3.09
N VAL A 104 18.80 -3.84 -1.87
CA VAL A 104 18.57 -2.52 -1.26
C VAL A 104 19.44 -1.47 -1.95
N PRO A 105 18.85 -0.48 -2.65
CA PRO A 105 19.60 0.62 -3.25
C PRO A 105 20.35 1.45 -2.20
N ASP A 106 21.44 2.11 -2.62
CA ASP A 106 22.20 2.97 -1.70
C ASP A 106 21.47 4.29 -1.38
N ASP A 107 20.57 4.72 -2.28
CA ASP A 107 19.75 5.92 -2.14
C ASP A 107 18.34 5.65 -1.55
N VAL A 108 18.11 4.46 -0.97
CA VAL A 108 16.86 4.15 -0.28
C VAL A 108 16.70 5.04 0.95
N THR A 109 15.51 5.60 1.12
CA THR A 109 15.18 6.44 2.29
C THR A 109 14.04 5.87 3.10
N HIS A 110 13.12 5.14 2.44
CA HIS A 110 11.92 4.62 3.06
C HIS A 110 11.61 3.20 2.59
N VAL A 111 10.88 2.48 3.41
CA VAL A 111 10.15 1.26 3.02
C VAL A 111 8.66 1.51 3.13
N GLY A 112 7.91 0.94 2.22
CA GLY A 112 6.44 0.95 2.27
C GLY A 112 5.85 -0.44 2.09
N ILE A 113 4.65 -0.66 2.65
CA ILE A 113 3.88 -1.87 2.42
C ILE A 113 2.38 -1.55 2.46
N ARG A 114 1.60 -2.16 1.57
CA ARG A 114 0.14 -2.00 1.58
C ARG A 114 -0.49 -2.86 2.66
N GLY A 115 -1.48 -2.32 3.37
CA GLY A 115 -2.10 -2.98 4.52
C GLY A 115 -2.69 -4.36 4.21
N HIS A 116 -3.23 -4.57 3.01
CA HIS A 116 -3.81 -5.84 2.58
C HIS A 116 -2.77 -6.88 2.12
N TRP A 117 -1.50 -6.51 1.98
CA TRP A 117 -0.43 -7.45 1.64
C TRP A 117 0.21 -8.09 2.87
N MET A 118 0.08 -7.46 4.02
CA MET A 118 0.53 -8.06 5.29
C MET A 118 -0.35 -9.23 5.67
N LYS A 119 0.23 -10.25 6.29
CA LYS A 119 -0.44 -11.49 6.67
C LYS A 119 -0.39 -11.70 8.17
N GLY A 120 -1.48 -12.17 8.74
CA GLY A 120 -1.51 -12.60 10.13
C GLY A 120 -0.71 -13.90 10.33
N ALA A 121 0.01 -14.01 11.46
CA ALA A 121 0.77 -15.19 11.82
C ALA A 121 0.62 -15.53 13.31
N SER A 122 0.62 -16.83 13.64
CA SER A 122 0.56 -17.33 15.02
C SER A 122 1.93 -17.35 15.70
N GLU A 123 3.00 -17.49 14.90
CA GLU A 123 4.37 -17.58 15.35
C GLU A 123 5.23 -16.45 14.77
N GLY A 124 6.23 -16.04 15.54
CA GLY A 124 7.22 -15.07 15.08
C GLY A 124 8.25 -15.70 14.17
N GLY A 125 8.90 -14.88 13.36
CA GLY A 125 9.94 -15.29 12.44
C GLY A 125 10.57 -14.07 11.75
N GLU A 126 11.24 -14.32 10.64
CA GLU A 126 11.79 -13.26 9.81
C GLU A 126 10.66 -12.38 9.25
N ASN A 127 10.84 -11.07 9.22
CA ASN A 127 9.81 -10.10 8.82
C ASN A 127 8.49 -10.18 9.60
N HIS A 128 8.54 -10.62 10.86
CA HIS A 128 7.37 -10.68 11.73
C HIS A 128 7.45 -9.63 12.82
N MET A 129 6.37 -8.91 13.03
CA MET A 129 6.20 -7.94 14.11
C MET A 129 5.18 -8.48 15.13
N GLU A 130 5.57 -8.60 16.40
CA GLU A 130 4.62 -8.85 17.48
C GLU A 130 3.77 -7.60 17.69
N VAL A 131 2.44 -7.75 17.63
CA VAL A 131 1.56 -6.59 17.56
C VAL A 131 0.63 -6.44 18.74
N GLU A 132 0.27 -5.20 19.02
CA GLU A 132 -0.87 -4.80 19.83
C GLU A 132 -1.82 -3.91 19.02
N VAL A 133 -3.11 -3.99 19.29
CA VAL A 133 -4.14 -3.21 18.61
C VAL A 133 -4.24 -1.84 19.27
N VAL A 134 -3.97 -0.80 18.48
CA VAL A 134 -4.17 0.60 18.90
C VAL A 134 -5.59 1.05 18.58
N GLU A 135 -6.07 0.73 17.37
CA GLU A 135 -7.39 1.12 16.90
C GLU A 135 -7.98 0.05 15.98
N TYR A 136 -9.30 -0.05 15.99
CA TYR A 136 -10.06 -0.92 15.11
C TYR A 136 -11.18 -0.15 14.45
N ILE A 137 -11.29 -0.25 13.13
CA ILE A 137 -12.34 0.36 12.31
C ILE A 137 -12.99 -0.72 11.46
N GLU A 138 -14.29 -0.81 11.56
CA GLU A 138 -15.09 -1.68 10.70
C GLU A 138 -15.62 -0.88 9.51
N THR A 139 -15.36 -1.40 8.30
CA THR A 139 -15.98 -0.88 7.07
C THR A 139 -16.98 -1.89 6.52
N THR A 140 -17.62 -1.60 5.41
CA THR A 140 -18.63 -2.48 4.82
C THR A 140 -18.08 -3.87 4.49
N PHE A 141 -16.83 -3.95 3.98
CA PHE A 141 -16.26 -5.19 3.44
C PHE A 141 -14.96 -5.62 4.11
N GLU A 142 -14.38 -4.80 4.97
CA GLU A 142 -13.07 -5.01 5.55
C GLU A 142 -13.04 -4.69 7.04
N HIS A 143 -12.16 -5.38 7.75
CA HIS A 143 -11.65 -4.99 9.05
C HIS A 143 -10.34 -4.23 8.85
N GLN A 144 -10.23 -3.06 9.44
CA GLN A 144 -9.02 -2.25 9.43
C GLN A 144 -8.51 -2.10 10.86
N TYR A 145 -7.27 -2.48 11.06
CA TYR A 145 -6.59 -2.40 12.35
C TYR A 145 -5.40 -1.46 12.25
N LEU A 146 -5.26 -0.62 13.24
CA LEU A 146 -4.05 0.13 13.50
C LEU A 146 -3.25 -0.65 14.55
N LEU A 147 -2.12 -1.21 14.13
CA LEU A 147 -1.31 -2.11 14.93
C LEU A 147 0.04 -1.48 15.25
N LYS A 148 0.50 -1.62 16.47
CA LYS A 148 1.82 -1.14 16.92
C LYS A 148 2.71 -2.32 17.27
N ASN A 149 4.03 -2.14 17.08
CA ASN A 149 5.02 -3.11 17.55
C ASN A 149 5.01 -3.17 19.09
N LYS A 150 4.64 -4.32 19.63
CA LYS A 150 4.53 -4.54 21.07
C LYS A 150 5.88 -4.44 21.80
N LYS A 151 6.98 -4.75 21.11
CA LYS A 151 8.33 -4.69 21.65
C LYS A 151 9.02 -3.36 21.39
N GLY A 152 8.49 -2.57 20.46
CA GLY A 152 9.01 -1.27 20.13
C GLY A 152 8.64 -0.22 21.16
N GLY A 153 9.48 0.81 21.30
CA GLY A 153 9.20 1.96 22.13
C GLY A 153 8.13 2.88 21.54
N ASP A 154 8.49 4.11 21.18
CA ASP A 154 7.59 5.07 20.52
C ASP A 154 7.53 4.85 19.01
N CYS A 155 7.04 3.67 18.60
CA CYS A 155 6.93 3.25 17.21
C CYS A 155 5.67 3.76 16.55
N GLN A 156 5.74 4.08 15.27
CA GLN A 156 4.57 4.42 14.47
C GLN A 156 3.73 3.16 14.20
N PRO A 157 2.40 3.25 14.30
CA PRO A 157 1.53 2.14 13.98
C PRO A 157 1.43 1.88 12.48
N VAL A 158 1.06 0.66 12.13
CA VAL A 158 0.79 0.23 10.76
C VAL A 158 -0.69 -0.12 10.55
N TRP A 159 -1.22 0.25 9.40
CA TRP A 159 -2.55 -0.15 8.96
C TRP A 159 -2.51 -1.56 8.39
N TRP A 160 -3.21 -2.47 9.03
CA TRP A 160 -3.49 -3.81 8.50
C TRP A 160 -4.96 -3.91 8.09
N MET A 161 -5.20 -4.42 6.89
CA MET A 161 -6.55 -4.57 6.33
C MET A 161 -6.78 -6.02 5.96
N CYS A 162 -7.89 -6.58 6.39
CA CYS A 162 -8.31 -7.92 6.01
C CYS A 162 -9.80 -7.94 5.63
N PRO A 163 -10.19 -8.77 4.65
CA PRO A 163 -11.59 -8.93 4.29
C PRO A 163 -12.41 -9.41 5.48
N LYS A 164 -13.67 -8.99 5.56
CA LYS A 164 -14.62 -9.56 6.51
C LYS A 164 -14.85 -11.03 6.18
N GLY A 165 -14.60 -11.89 7.18
CA GLY A 165 -15.09 -13.27 7.17
C GLY A 165 -16.55 -13.35 7.60
N ASN A 166 -17.02 -14.51 8.07
CA ASN A 166 -18.35 -14.66 8.64
C ASN A 166 -18.52 -13.79 9.88
N PHE A 167 -19.65 -13.10 9.97
CA PHE A 167 -19.93 -11.98 10.88
C PHE A 167 -20.10 -12.37 12.38
N GLU A 168 -19.95 -13.63 12.74
CA GLU A 168 -20.36 -14.16 14.06
C GLU A 168 -19.28 -14.09 15.15
N GLU A 169 -18.06 -13.60 14.88
CA GLU A 169 -16.97 -13.57 15.86
C GLU A 169 -16.47 -12.15 16.11
N ASP A 170 -16.10 -11.88 17.36
CA ASP A 170 -15.46 -10.62 17.74
C ASP A 170 -14.22 -10.35 16.87
N PRO A 171 -14.21 -9.29 16.05
CA PRO A 171 -13.09 -8.99 15.17
C PRO A 171 -11.78 -8.75 15.91
N ARG A 172 -11.84 -8.28 17.18
CA ARG A 172 -10.65 -8.03 18.00
C ARG A 172 -9.98 -9.30 18.45
N ALA A 173 -10.77 -10.37 18.67
CA ALA A 173 -10.24 -11.69 19.03
C ALA A 173 -9.51 -12.37 17.86
N LYS A 174 -9.70 -11.89 16.61
CA LYS A 174 -9.06 -12.41 15.41
C LYS A 174 -7.72 -11.79 15.07
N VAL A 175 -7.28 -10.78 15.79
CA VAL A 175 -5.97 -10.18 15.54
C VAL A 175 -4.89 -11.22 15.90
N PRO A 176 -4.06 -11.60 14.93
CA PRO A 176 -3.00 -12.58 15.19
C PRO A 176 -1.95 -11.98 16.11
N LYS A 177 -1.20 -12.84 16.78
CA LYS A 177 -0.11 -12.39 17.67
C LYS A 177 1.01 -11.66 16.89
N TYR A 178 1.22 -12.06 15.64
CA TYR A 178 2.23 -11.47 14.76
C TYR A 178 1.62 -11.06 13.44
N ILE A 179 2.20 -10.02 12.84
CA ILE A 179 1.97 -9.65 11.44
C ILE A 179 3.26 -9.89 10.68
N HIS A 180 3.14 -10.60 9.57
CA HIS A 180 4.21 -10.86 8.62
C HIS A 180 4.21 -9.81 7.51
N PHE A 181 5.39 -9.29 7.20
CA PHE A 181 5.68 -8.35 6.12
C PHE A 181 6.35 -9.13 4.97
N PRO A 182 5.60 -9.65 3.97
CA PRO A 182 6.18 -10.46 2.90
C PRO A 182 7.24 -9.68 2.13
N GLU A 183 8.41 -10.27 1.95
CA GLU A 183 9.57 -9.61 1.32
C GLU A 183 9.32 -9.16 -0.12
N GLU A 184 8.47 -9.92 -0.86
CA GLU A 184 8.07 -9.62 -2.23
C GLU A 184 7.16 -8.38 -2.35
N HIS A 185 6.55 -7.95 -1.26
CA HIS A 185 5.63 -6.81 -1.18
C HIS A 185 6.22 -5.56 -0.53
N LEU A 186 7.45 -5.64 -0.06
CA LEU A 186 8.16 -4.47 0.45
C LEU A 186 8.57 -3.56 -0.71
N MET A 187 8.16 -2.31 -0.63
CA MET A 187 8.52 -1.27 -1.60
C MET A 187 9.72 -0.49 -1.05
N LEU A 188 10.86 -0.61 -1.71
CA LEU A 188 12.04 0.21 -1.42
C LEU A 188 11.88 1.55 -2.14
N LEU A 189 11.84 2.65 -1.38
CA LEU A 189 11.44 3.96 -1.86
C LEU A 189 12.53 4.99 -1.59
N LYS A 190 12.59 5.99 -2.48
CA LYS A 190 13.35 7.21 -2.27
C LYS A 190 12.46 8.44 -2.30
N GLU A 191 12.89 9.52 -1.68
CA GLU A 191 12.22 10.81 -1.83
C GLU A 191 12.43 11.35 -3.25
N ALA A 192 11.43 12.05 -3.78
CA ALA A 192 11.60 12.83 -5.01
C ALA A 192 12.63 13.95 -4.75
N LYS A 193 13.52 14.17 -5.70
CA LYS A 193 14.47 15.28 -5.66
C LYS A 193 13.77 16.59 -5.98
#